data_f1752a87a9ebfd45c30b3179994d6c1f
#
_entry.id   f1752a87a9ebfd45c30b3179994d6c1f
#
_cell.length_a   1.000
_cell.length_b   1.000
_cell.length_c   1.000
_cell.angle_alpha   90.00
_cell.angle_beta   90.00
_cell.angle_gamma   90.00
#
_symmetry.space_group_name_H-M   'P 1'
#
loop_
_entity.id
_entity.type
_entity.pdbx_description
1 polymer ?
#
loop_
_entity_poly.entity_id
_entity_poly.type
_entity_poly.pdbx_seq_one_letter_code
_entity_poly.pdbx_strand_id
1 'polypeptide(L)'
;LLTEDNFVDLLYSDALEYTIGMANYTNGAYALNGRNIELIKEENFQKNPLHVQNVIEIGEHRIGYLMYNQFASSFNEPMNEAFAEFTNQGITELILDLRYNRGGSISTCTYLASLITGQFNNEVFAQELWNSKLMEYWQENNEESLYNRFTNQIEGGSSLNSLQMERVFILTSDETASASELLING
;
A
#
# COMPACT_ATOMS: atom_id res chain seq x y z
N LEU A 1 -3.67 10.55 -32.35
CA LEU A 1 -4.44 9.60 -31.53
C LEU A 1 -3.55 8.45 -31.11
N LEU A 2 -3.59 8.06 -29.85
CA LEU A 2 -3.01 6.80 -29.39
C LEU A 2 -3.79 5.67 -30.05
N THR A 3 -3.09 4.74 -30.70
CA THR A 3 -3.62 3.53 -31.34
C THR A 3 -2.88 2.32 -30.80
N GLU A 4 -3.38 1.12 -31.09
CA GLU A 4 -2.70 -0.14 -30.76
C GLU A 4 -1.31 -0.23 -31.42
N ASP A 5 -1.10 0.48 -32.53
CA ASP A 5 0.15 0.44 -33.30
C ASP A 5 1.22 1.43 -32.82
N ASN A 6 0.84 2.54 -32.18
CA ASN A 6 1.78 3.63 -31.85
C ASN A 6 1.95 3.93 -30.35
N PHE A 7 1.18 3.31 -29.47
CA PHE A 7 1.26 3.60 -28.03
C PHE A 7 2.61 3.20 -27.44
N VAL A 8 3.23 2.14 -27.93
CA VAL A 8 4.54 1.66 -27.46
C VAL A 8 5.61 2.71 -27.76
N ASP A 9 5.67 3.18 -29.00
CA ASP A 9 6.68 4.16 -29.44
C ASP A 9 6.51 5.52 -28.72
N LEU A 10 5.29 5.86 -28.32
CA LEU A 10 5.00 7.13 -27.65
C LEU A 10 5.16 7.03 -26.12
N LEU A 11 4.59 5.98 -25.49
CA LEU A 11 4.56 5.87 -24.02
C LEU A 11 5.79 5.16 -23.44
N TYR A 12 6.39 4.22 -24.20
CA TYR A 12 7.53 3.41 -23.74
C TYR A 12 8.85 3.77 -24.42
N SER A 13 8.87 4.85 -25.25
CA SER A 13 10.13 5.38 -25.81
C SER A 13 11.04 5.95 -24.71
N ASP A 14 12.32 6.09 -25.01
CA ASP A 14 13.32 6.72 -24.12
C ASP A 14 13.13 8.25 -24.01
N ALA A 15 12.27 8.86 -24.84
CA ALA A 15 11.95 10.28 -24.74
C ALA A 15 11.26 10.58 -23.41
N LEU A 16 11.81 11.51 -22.65
CA LEU A 16 11.25 11.93 -21.36
C LEU A 16 10.08 12.90 -21.51
N GLU A 17 10.06 13.67 -22.61
CA GLU A 17 9.04 14.68 -22.87
C GLU A 17 8.20 14.28 -24.07
N TYR A 18 6.90 14.44 -23.99
CA TYR A 18 5.97 14.21 -25.10
C TYR A 18 4.69 15.03 -24.95
N THR A 19 4.04 15.30 -26.06
CA THR A 19 2.80 16.08 -26.11
C THR A 19 1.65 15.19 -26.54
N ILE A 20 0.56 15.21 -25.79
CA ILE A 20 -0.69 14.53 -26.14
C ILE A 20 -1.71 15.56 -26.62
N GLY A 21 -2.20 15.37 -27.84
CA GLY A 21 -3.35 16.10 -28.37
C GLY A 21 -4.66 15.50 -27.81
N MET A 22 -5.51 16.36 -27.25
CA MET A 22 -6.79 15.98 -26.70
C MET A 22 -7.89 15.94 -27.75
N ALA A 23 -8.86 15.06 -27.58
CA ALA A 23 -10.01 14.92 -28.46
C ALA A 23 -11.31 14.87 -27.68
N ASN A 24 -12.39 15.38 -28.27
CA ASN A 24 -13.75 15.16 -27.79
C ASN A 24 -14.34 13.92 -28.45
N TYR A 25 -15.10 13.13 -27.68
CA TYR A 25 -15.87 12.04 -28.23
C TYR A 25 -17.32 12.48 -28.42
N THR A 26 -17.77 12.48 -29.68
CA THR A 26 -19.15 12.90 -30.02
C THR A 26 -19.68 12.02 -31.14
N ASN A 27 -20.89 11.51 -30.98
CA ASN A 27 -21.59 10.68 -32.00
C ASN A 27 -20.78 9.48 -32.50
N GLY A 28 -20.04 8.78 -31.61
CA GLY A 28 -19.27 7.60 -31.96
C GLY A 28 -17.89 7.86 -32.60
N ALA A 29 -17.47 9.13 -32.69
CA ALA A 29 -16.18 9.51 -33.27
C ALA A 29 -15.37 10.43 -32.36
N TYR A 30 -14.04 10.36 -32.46
CA TYR A 30 -13.09 11.27 -31.81
C TYR A 30 -12.72 12.40 -32.76
N ALA A 31 -12.81 13.65 -32.28
CA ALA A 31 -12.35 14.83 -32.99
C ALA A 31 -11.37 15.61 -32.11
N LEU A 32 -10.20 15.94 -32.66
CA LEU A 32 -9.22 16.80 -31.97
C LEU A 32 -9.85 18.13 -31.58
N ASN A 33 -9.70 18.54 -30.32
CA ASN A 33 -10.30 19.77 -29.81
C ASN A 33 -9.31 20.96 -29.71
N GLY A 34 -8.11 20.79 -30.26
CA GLY A 34 -7.06 21.82 -30.28
C GLY A 34 -6.31 22.01 -28.97
N ARG A 35 -6.66 21.26 -27.92
CA ARG A 35 -5.92 21.27 -26.63
C ARG A 35 -4.77 20.27 -26.69
N ASN A 36 -3.60 20.69 -26.26
CA ASN A 36 -2.44 19.83 -26.08
C ASN A 36 -2.03 19.84 -24.60
N ILE A 37 -1.52 18.70 -24.13
CA ILE A 37 -0.93 18.54 -22.80
C ILE A 37 0.51 18.09 -23.00
N GLU A 38 1.44 18.87 -22.48
CA GLU A 38 2.85 18.50 -22.39
C GLU A 38 3.04 17.67 -21.14
N LEU A 39 3.68 16.51 -21.28
CA LEU A 39 3.92 15.56 -20.21
C LEU A 39 5.41 15.25 -20.15
N ILE A 40 5.93 15.15 -18.94
CA ILE A 40 7.31 14.77 -18.65
C ILE A 40 7.27 13.47 -17.86
N LYS A 41 8.00 12.46 -18.33
CA LYS A 41 8.18 11.21 -17.58
C LYS A 41 9.13 11.48 -16.42
N GLU A 42 8.77 11.00 -15.27
CA GLU A 42 9.63 11.03 -14.09
C GLU A 42 10.40 9.71 -13.99
N GLU A 43 11.74 9.79 -13.96
CA GLU A 43 12.58 8.63 -13.76
C GLU A 43 12.45 8.12 -12.31
N ASN A 44 12.40 6.81 -12.14
CA ASN A 44 12.26 6.17 -10.83
C ASN A 44 11.02 6.61 -10.03
N PHE A 45 9.96 7.01 -10.72
CA PHE A 45 8.69 7.39 -10.09
C PHE A 45 8.18 6.26 -9.19
N GLN A 46 8.01 6.56 -7.91
CA GLN A 46 7.36 5.68 -6.94
C GLN A 46 5.99 6.26 -6.57
N LYS A 47 4.93 5.57 -6.98
CA LYS A 47 3.58 5.97 -6.61
C LYS A 47 3.41 5.86 -5.10
N ASN A 48 2.97 6.95 -4.46
CA ASN A 48 2.66 6.93 -3.03
C ASN A 48 1.51 5.93 -2.76
N PRO A 49 1.73 4.87 -1.97
CA PRO A 49 0.71 3.89 -1.66
C PRO A 49 -0.33 4.37 -0.65
N LEU A 50 -0.02 5.40 0.17
CA LEU A 50 -0.97 6.07 1.05
C LEU A 50 -1.83 7.02 0.19
N HIS A 51 -2.81 6.45 -0.52
CA HIS A 51 -3.53 7.15 -1.57
C HIS A 51 -4.53 8.17 -1.03
N VAL A 52 -5.23 7.82 0.03
CA VAL A 52 -6.14 8.72 0.77
C VAL A 52 -5.95 8.49 2.26
N GLN A 53 -5.73 9.55 3.00
CA GLN A 53 -5.73 9.57 4.46
C GLN A 53 -6.71 10.67 4.91
N ASN A 54 -7.68 10.30 5.73
CA ASN A 54 -8.69 11.25 6.20
C ASN A 54 -9.23 10.83 7.57
N VAL A 55 -9.82 11.78 8.31
CA VAL A 55 -10.62 11.51 9.49
C VAL A 55 -12.05 11.95 9.24
N ILE A 56 -12.99 11.04 9.47
CA ILE A 56 -14.42 11.25 9.26
C ILE A 56 -15.09 11.31 10.63
N GLU A 57 -15.80 12.39 10.93
CA GLU A 57 -16.55 12.56 12.17
C GLU A 57 -18.03 12.27 11.95
N ILE A 58 -18.59 11.30 12.69
CA ILE A 58 -20.01 10.93 12.65
C ILE A 58 -20.50 10.77 14.09
N GLY A 59 -21.26 11.73 14.59
CA GLY A 59 -21.70 11.72 15.96
C GLY A 59 -20.51 11.78 16.94
N GLU A 60 -20.37 10.76 17.78
CA GLU A 60 -19.26 10.63 18.74
C GLU A 60 -18.07 9.83 18.17
N HIS A 61 -18.19 9.31 16.95
CA HIS A 61 -17.14 8.50 16.30
C HIS A 61 -16.19 9.37 15.50
N ARG A 62 -14.89 9.12 15.69
CA ARG A 62 -13.80 9.67 14.88
C ARG A 62 -13.14 8.52 14.12
N ILE A 63 -13.47 8.40 12.85
CA ILE A 63 -13.08 7.27 12.02
C ILE A 63 -11.87 7.66 11.17
N GLY A 64 -10.72 7.04 11.43
CA GLY A 64 -9.59 7.09 10.51
C GLY A 64 -9.91 6.29 9.25
N TYR A 65 -9.74 6.90 8.10
CA TYR A 65 -9.84 6.22 6.80
C TYR A 65 -8.49 6.28 6.09
N LEU A 66 -7.94 5.11 5.79
CA LEU A 66 -6.70 4.96 5.04
C LEU A 66 -6.94 4.09 3.80
N MET A 67 -6.81 4.67 2.60
CA MET A 67 -6.74 3.91 1.36
C MET A 67 -5.28 3.61 1.04
N TYR A 68 -4.90 2.34 1.11
CA TYR A 68 -3.52 1.88 0.97
C TYR A 68 -3.39 0.90 -0.19
N ASN A 69 -2.64 1.28 -1.23
CA ASN A 69 -2.68 0.60 -2.52
C ASN A 69 -1.54 -0.40 -2.77
N GLN A 70 -0.49 -0.40 -1.94
CA GLN A 70 0.64 -1.31 -2.10
C GLN A 70 1.49 -1.39 -0.83
N PHE A 71 1.96 -2.58 -0.47
CA PHE A 71 2.93 -2.77 0.61
C PHE A 71 4.36 -2.51 0.09
N ALA A 72 4.76 -1.23 0.07
CA ALA A 72 6.06 -0.76 -0.40
C ALA A 72 6.95 -0.33 0.77
N SER A 73 8.08 -1.01 0.97
CA SER A 73 8.97 -0.79 2.13
C SER A 73 9.58 0.61 2.19
N SER A 74 9.77 1.27 1.04
CA SER A 74 10.21 2.67 0.97
C SER A 74 9.23 3.67 1.61
N PHE A 75 8.00 3.23 1.92
CA PHE A 75 6.96 4.05 2.56
C PHE A 75 6.63 3.64 3.99
N ASN A 76 7.49 2.85 4.65
CA ASN A 76 7.28 2.45 6.04
C ASN A 76 7.26 3.66 6.99
N GLU A 77 8.20 4.61 6.85
CA GLU A 77 8.22 5.84 7.65
C GLU A 77 7.00 6.76 7.34
N PRO A 78 6.66 7.09 6.09
CA PRO A 78 5.44 7.82 5.78
C PRO A 78 4.16 7.14 6.33
N MET A 79 4.10 5.82 6.34
CA MET A 79 3.00 5.07 6.94
C MET A 79 2.96 5.27 8.46
N ASN A 80 4.11 5.20 9.14
CA ASN A 80 4.22 5.46 10.57
C ASN A 80 3.80 6.90 10.94
N GLU A 81 4.18 7.88 10.13
CA GLU A 81 3.75 9.29 10.28
C GLU A 81 2.23 9.43 10.13
N ALA A 82 1.62 8.74 9.16
CA ALA A 82 0.17 8.73 8.98
C ALA A 82 -0.57 8.19 10.21
N PHE A 83 -0.03 7.19 10.88
CA PHE A 83 -0.59 6.63 12.12
C PHE A 83 -0.37 7.56 13.32
N ALA A 84 0.76 8.29 13.38
CA ALA A 84 0.97 9.35 14.36
C ALA A 84 -0.09 10.45 14.21
N GLU A 85 -0.42 10.83 12.97
CA GLU A 85 -1.47 11.82 12.69
C GLU A 85 -2.85 11.33 13.17
N PHE A 86 -3.20 10.08 12.90
CA PHE A 86 -4.44 9.47 13.40
C PHE A 86 -4.52 9.47 14.93
N THR A 87 -3.41 9.14 15.61
CA THR A 87 -3.30 9.20 17.06
C THR A 87 -3.52 10.63 17.56
N ASN A 88 -2.88 11.63 16.96
CA ASN A 88 -3.01 13.03 17.32
C ASN A 88 -4.44 13.56 17.11
N GLN A 89 -5.13 13.07 16.10
CA GLN A 89 -6.53 13.41 15.84
C GLN A 89 -7.52 12.62 16.72
N GLY A 90 -7.04 11.66 17.50
CA GLY A 90 -7.83 10.89 18.47
C GLY A 90 -8.90 10.03 17.79
N ILE A 91 -8.54 9.30 16.73
CA ILE A 91 -9.49 8.38 16.08
C ILE A 91 -9.90 7.26 17.05
N THR A 92 -11.14 6.83 16.94
CA THR A 92 -11.74 5.75 17.75
C THR A 92 -11.92 4.47 16.98
N GLU A 93 -11.98 4.53 15.65
CA GLU A 93 -12.10 3.41 14.72
C GLU A 93 -11.18 3.62 13.52
N LEU A 94 -10.81 2.51 12.87
CA LEU A 94 -10.04 2.53 11.63
C LEU A 94 -10.79 1.78 10.52
N ILE A 95 -10.90 2.43 9.36
CA ILE A 95 -11.27 1.82 8.08
C ILE A 95 -10.01 1.77 7.21
N LEU A 96 -9.56 0.57 6.90
CA LEU A 96 -8.45 0.30 5.98
C LEU A 96 -9.00 -0.16 4.62
N ASP A 97 -8.77 0.64 3.58
CA ASP A 97 -9.24 0.32 2.24
C ASP A 97 -8.13 -0.32 1.41
N LEU A 98 -8.24 -1.62 1.19
CA LEU A 98 -7.32 -2.45 0.41
C LEU A 98 -7.91 -2.88 -0.93
N ARG A 99 -9.00 -2.28 -1.41
CA ARG A 99 -9.70 -2.70 -2.63
C ARG A 99 -8.79 -2.73 -3.87
N TYR A 100 -7.78 -1.88 -3.92
CA TYR A 100 -6.82 -1.81 -5.04
C TYR A 100 -5.42 -2.30 -4.65
N ASN A 101 -5.27 -2.94 -3.50
CA ASN A 101 -3.97 -3.40 -2.99
C ASN A 101 -3.72 -4.86 -3.35
N ARG A 102 -2.83 -5.09 -4.29
CA ARG A 102 -2.39 -6.42 -4.74
C ARG A 102 -1.27 -7.03 -3.90
N GLY A 103 -0.97 -6.45 -2.75
CA GLY A 103 0.07 -6.94 -1.85
C GLY A 103 1.39 -6.18 -1.93
N GLY A 104 2.49 -6.90 -1.70
CA GLY A 104 3.85 -6.38 -1.69
C GLY A 104 4.71 -7.00 -0.58
N SER A 105 5.48 -6.18 0.12
CA SER A 105 6.41 -6.61 1.17
C SER A 105 5.69 -7.20 2.39
N ILE A 106 6.08 -8.40 2.80
CA ILE A 106 5.57 -9.07 4.01
C ILE A 106 6.00 -8.29 5.27
N SER A 107 7.23 -7.79 5.32
CA SER A 107 7.70 -6.98 6.44
C SER A 107 6.88 -5.69 6.60
N THR A 108 6.55 -5.01 5.51
CA THR A 108 5.66 -3.84 5.53
C THR A 108 4.24 -4.21 5.99
N CYS A 109 3.75 -5.39 5.62
CA CYS A 109 2.47 -5.92 6.11
C CYS A 109 2.51 -6.11 7.63
N THR A 110 3.58 -6.69 8.15
CA THR A 110 3.80 -6.88 9.59
C THR A 110 3.87 -5.54 10.33
N TYR A 111 4.52 -4.53 9.76
CA TYR A 111 4.53 -3.17 10.32
C TYR A 111 3.14 -2.56 10.37
N LEU A 112 2.35 -2.70 9.31
CA LEU A 112 0.97 -2.19 9.29
C LEU A 112 0.10 -2.91 10.34
N ALA A 113 0.20 -4.23 10.45
CA ALA A 113 -0.48 -4.99 11.51
C ALA A 113 -0.08 -4.49 12.91
N SER A 114 1.21 -4.24 13.12
CA SER A 114 1.75 -3.71 14.38
C SER A 114 1.30 -2.28 14.68
N LEU A 115 1.17 -1.43 13.65
CA LEU A 115 0.63 -0.08 13.77
C LEU A 115 -0.85 -0.08 14.17
N ILE A 116 -1.63 -1.03 13.67
CA ILE A 116 -3.06 -1.16 14.01
C ILE A 116 -3.21 -1.65 15.45
N THR A 117 -2.55 -2.74 15.82
CA THR A 117 -2.80 -3.46 17.07
C THR A 117 -1.96 -2.96 18.25
N GLY A 118 -0.64 -2.85 18.09
CA GLY A 118 0.32 -2.35 19.09
C GLY A 118 0.56 -3.25 20.32
N GLN A 119 -0.38 -4.11 20.69
CA GLN A 119 -0.34 -4.90 21.92
C GLN A 119 0.41 -6.24 21.80
N PHE A 120 0.70 -6.71 20.59
CA PHE A 120 1.29 -8.05 20.34
C PHE A 120 2.80 -8.05 20.09
N ASN A 121 3.51 -7.01 20.51
CA ASN A 121 4.94 -6.88 20.26
C ASN A 121 5.71 -8.17 20.54
N ASN A 122 6.49 -8.62 19.57
CA ASN A 122 7.30 -9.86 19.60
C ASN A 122 6.51 -11.18 19.48
N GLU A 123 5.19 -11.16 19.43
CA GLU A 123 4.39 -12.35 19.11
C GLU A 123 4.45 -12.66 17.62
N VAL A 124 4.20 -13.92 17.26
CA VAL A 124 4.21 -14.34 15.85
C VAL A 124 2.98 -13.79 15.13
N PHE A 125 3.20 -12.97 14.11
CA PHE A 125 2.17 -12.52 13.18
C PHE A 125 1.91 -13.56 12.09
N ALA A 126 2.99 -14.11 11.50
CA ALA A 126 2.89 -15.11 10.45
C ALA A 126 4.12 -16.02 10.43
N GLN A 127 3.92 -17.28 10.01
CA GLN A 127 5.00 -18.23 9.75
C GLN A 127 5.08 -18.52 8.26
N GLU A 128 6.28 -18.45 7.70
CA GLU A 128 6.55 -18.83 6.33
C GLU A 128 6.72 -20.34 6.20
N LEU A 129 5.93 -20.96 5.34
CA LEU A 129 6.01 -22.38 5.04
C LEU A 129 6.56 -22.58 3.62
N TRP A 130 7.73 -23.16 3.55
CA TRP A 130 8.43 -23.47 2.30
C TRP A 130 8.28 -24.97 1.96
N ASN A 131 8.76 -25.36 0.80
CA ASN A 131 8.89 -26.78 0.48
C ASN A 131 9.89 -27.48 1.45
N SER A 132 9.83 -28.82 1.54
CA SER A 132 10.60 -29.60 2.52
C SER A 132 12.11 -29.30 2.52
N LYS A 133 12.71 -29.06 1.38
CA LYS A 133 14.17 -28.78 1.28
C LYS A 133 14.53 -27.42 1.86
N LEU A 134 13.71 -26.39 1.61
CA LEU A 134 13.93 -25.07 2.18
C LEU A 134 13.57 -25.02 3.66
N MET A 135 12.53 -25.74 4.09
CA MET A 135 12.19 -25.84 5.50
C MET A 135 13.34 -26.48 6.29
N GLU A 136 13.90 -27.61 5.83
CA GLU A 136 15.06 -28.26 6.46
C GLU A 136 16.25 -27.28 6.53
N TYR A 137 16.57 -26.58 5.42
CA TYR A 137 17.64 -25.59 5.40
C TYR A 137 17.45 -24.47 6.42
N TRP A 138 16.26 -23.87 6.48
CA TRP A 138 15.99 -22.76 7.41
C TRP A 138 15.98 -23.23 8.87
N GLN A 139 15.39 -24.40 9.17
CA GLN A 139 15.39 -24.98 10.51
C GLN A 139 16.80 -25.28 11.03
N GLU A 140 17.71 -25.68 10.15
CA GLU A 140 19.12 -25.96 10.54
C GLU A 140 19.99 -24.70 10.63
N ASN A 141 19.71 -23.66 9.82
CA ASN A 141 20.60 -22.50 9.71
C ASN A 141 20.07 -21.22 10.38
N ASN A 142 18.78 -20.96 10.30
CA ASN A 142 18.14 -19.80 10.93
C ASN A 142 16.62 -19.98 10.97
N GLU A 143 16.11 -20.78 11.89
CA GLU A 143 14.69 -21.05 12.05
C GLU A 143 13.88 -19.77 12.32
N GLU A 144 14.45 -18.79 13.02
CA GLU A 144 13.78 -17.54 13.36
C GLU A 144 13.38 -16.72 12.12
N SER A 145 14.12 -16.85 10.99
CA SER A 145 13.76 -16.18 9.75
C SER A 145 12.45 -16.68 9.10
N LEU A 146 11.91 -17.81 9.59
CA LEU A 146 10.58 -18.30 9.17
C LEU A 146 9.42 -17.55 9.84
N TYR A 147 9.70 -16.73 10.83
CA TYR A 147 8.65 -16.06 11.61
C TYR A 147 8.67 -14.55 11.37
N ASN A 148 7.55 -14.03 10.93
CA ASN A 148 7.28 -12.60 10.91
C ASN A 148 6.61 -12.24 12.23
N ARG A 149 7.24 -11.38 13.05
CA ARG A 149 6.75 -11.01 14.37
C ARG A 149 6.24 -9.59 14.41
N PHE A 150 5.17 -9.36 15.16
CA PHE A 150 4.77 -8.01 15.52
C PHE A 150 5.95 -7.26 16.15
N THR A 151 6.03 -5.96 15.88
CA THR A 151 7.15 -5.13 16.33
C THR A 151 6.66 -3.77 16.83
N ASN A 152 7.44 -3.14 17.68
CA ASN A 152 7.22 -1.76 18.10
C ASN A 152 8.20 -0.76 17.45
N GLN A 153 9.00 -1.23 16.49
CA GLN A 153 9.99 -0.43 15.78
C GLN A 153 10.02 -0.76 14.29
N ILE A 154 10.32 0.23 13.46
CA ILE A 154 10.73 0.02 12.07
C ILE A 154 12.20 -0.39 12.06
N GLU A 155 12.60 -1.19 11.08
CA GLU A 155 14.00 -1.50 10.83
C GLU A 155 14.78 -0.19 10.62
N GLY A 156 15.78 0.06 11.47
CA GLY A 156 16.51 1.34 11.51
C GLY A 156 16.23 2.20 12.74
N GLY A 157 15.21 1.87 13.56
CA GLY A 157 15.10 2.33 14.94
C GLY A 157 13.97 3.28 15.29
N SER A 158 13.13 3.75 14.35
CA SER A 158 11.95 4.57 14.68
C SER A 158 10.89 3.72 15.40
N SER A 159 10.35 4.24 16.50
CA SER A 159 9.23 3.62 17.19
C SER A 159 7.97 3.70 16.35
N LEU A 160 7.14 2.64 16.40
CA LEU A 160 5.84 2.63 15.74
C LEU A 160 4.79 3.43 16.53
N ASN A 161 4.03 4.24 15.80
CA ASN A 161 2.91 5.01 16.34
C ASN A 161 1.62 4.17 16.29
N SER A 162 1.55 3.10 17.09
CA SER A 162 0.43 2.17 17.06
C SER A 162 -0.86 2.77 17.65
N LEU A 163 -1.99 2.42 17.03
CA LEU A 163 -3.32 2.91 17.41
C LEU A 163 -3.93 2.14 18.59
N GLN A 164 -3.38 0.99 18.96
CA GLN A 164 -3.92 0.09 19.99
C GLN A 164 -5.37 -0.32 19.72
N MET A 165 -5.72 -0.54 18.44
CA MET A 165 -7.08 -0.91 18.04
C MET A 165 -7.36 -2.37 18.36
N GLU A 166 -8.54 -2.63 18.95
CA GLU A 166 -9.07 -3.99 19.15
C GLU A 166 -9.85 -4.48 17.92
N ARG A 167 -10.19 -3.54 17.01
CA ARG A 167 -10.96 -3.82 15.81
C ARG A 167 -10.59 -2.88 14.68
N VAL A 168 -10.49 -3.43 13.46
CA VAL A 168 -10.32 -2.69 12.21
C VAL A 168 -11.41 -3.12 11.22
N PHE A 169 -11.88 -2.19 10.40
CA PHE A 169 -12.77 -2.48 9.28
C PHE A 169 -11.94 -2.46 8.00
N ILE A 170 -11.94 -3.58 7.25
CA ILE A 170 -11.16 -3.69 6.03
C ILE A 170 -12.10 -3.76 4.82
N LEU A 171 -11.91 -2.86 3.85
CA LEU A 171 -12.59 -2.89 2.57
C LEU A 171 -11.74 -3.65 1.55
N THR A 172 -12.33 -4.64 0.92
CA THR A 172 -11.67 -5.51 -0.05
C THR A 172 -12.41 -5.56 -1.39
N SER A 173 -11.76 -6.07 -2.41
CA SER A 173 -12.33 -6.42 -3.72
C SER A 173 -11.66 -7.69 -4.24
N ASP A 174 -12.01 -8.11 -5.44
CA ASP A 174 -11.34 -9.19 -6.17
C ASP A 174 -9.89 -8.86 -6.58
N GLU A 175 -9.50 -7.60 -6.51
CA GLU A 175 -8.12 -7.15 -6.73
C GLU A 175 -7.23 -7.24 -5.47
N THR A 176 -7.84 -7.41 -4.28
CA THR A 176 -7.12 -7.54 -3.00
C THR A 176 -6.40 -8.88 -2.94
N ALA A 177 -5.06 -8.89 -2.80
CA ALA A 177 -4.29 -10.13 -2.92
C ALA A 177 -3.00 -10.14 -2.08
N SER A 178 -2.40 -11.34 -1.89
CA SER A 178 -1.05 -11.55 -1.34
C SER A 178 -0.89 -10.96 0.08
N ALA A 179 0.03 -10.01 0.30
CA ALA A 179 0.24 -9.39 1.61
C ALA A 179 -1.02 -8.72 2.20
N SER A 180 -1.97 -8.30 1.35
CA SER A 180 -3.28 -7.82 1.82
C SER A 180 -4.11 -8.95 2.42
N GLU A 181 -4.10 -10.14 1.81
CA GLU A 181 -4.78 -11.32 2.35
C GLU A 181 -4.10 -11.80 3.63
N LEU A 182 -2.76 -11.71 3.68
CA LEU A 182 -2.01 -12.01 4.90
C LEU A 182 -2.44 -11.08 6.06
N LEU A 183 -2.57 -9.78 5.82
CA LEU A 183 -3.03 -8.83 6.83
C LEU A 183 -4.45 -9.14 7.35
N ILE A 184 -5.33 -9.62 6.47
CA ILE A 184 -6.73 -9.93 6.81
C ILE A 184 -6.83 -11.21 7.66
N ASN A 185 -5.92 -12.15 7.45
CA ASN A 185 -5.95 -13.48 8.06
C ASN A 185 -4.96 -13.65 9.23
N GLY A 186 -3.97 -12.77 9.35
CA GLY A 186 -2.96 -12.77 10.42
C GLY A 186 -3.42 -11.97 11.61
#